data_4f7110c8f142a58cd97a63dedf4a7621
#
_entry.id   4f7110c8f142a58cd97a63dedf4a7621
#
_cell.length_a   1.000
_cell.length_b   1.000
_cell.length_c   1.000
_cell.angle_alpha   90.00
_cell.angle_beta   90.00
_cell.angle_gamma   90.00
#
_symmetry.space_group_name_H-M   'P 1'
#
loop_
_entity.id
_entity.type
_entity.pdbx_description
1 polymer ?
#
loop_
_entity_poly.entity_id
_entity_poly.type
_entity_poly.pdbx_seq_one_letter_code
_entity_poly.pdbx_strand_id
1 'polypeptide(L)'
;MIKVITYGTFDLLHYGHIRLLERAKALGDYLIVGVTADDFDKVRGKINVQRSLMERVEAVRATGIADEIVIEEYEGQKIDDIKRYDIDIFTVGSDWVGYFDYLK
;
A
#
# COMPACT_ATOMS: atom_id res chain seq x y z
N MET A 1 -3.27 1.39 19.62
CA MET A 1 -2.95 1.99 18.29
C MET A 1 -3.55 1.11 17.20
N ILE A 2 -4.29 1.73 16.31
CA ILE A 2 -4.87 1.02 15.16
C ILE A 2 -3.96 1.19 13.97
N LYS A 3 -3.43 0.09 13.45
CA LYS A 3 -2.51 0.08 12.31
C LYS A 3 -3.25 -0.29 11.05
N VAL A 4 -3.07 0.52 10.02
CA VAL A 4 -3.71 0.34 8.71
C VAL A 4 -2.61 0.07 7.69
N ILE A 5 -2.86 -0.85 6.77
CA ILE A 5 -1.95 -1.08 5.66
C ILE A 5 -2.73 -1.03 4.34
N THR A 6 -2.11 -0.44 3.33
CA THR A 6 -2.63 -0.42 1.97
C THR A 6 -1.50 -0.68 1.00
N TYR A 7 -1.84 -1.23 -0.17
CA TYR A 7 -0.86 -1.57 -1.20
C TYR A 7 -1.28 -0.98 -2.53
N GLY A 8 -0.31 -0.68 -3.35
CA GLY A 8 -0.57 -0.22 -4.70
C GLY A 8 0.71 -0.01 -5.49
N THR A 9 0.55 0.20 -6.77
CA THR A 9 1.67 0.52 -7.65
C THR A 9 2.08 1.98 -7.49
N PHE A 10 1.10 2.87 -7.33
CA PHE A 10 1.29 4.32 -7.16
C PHE A 10 2.11 4.94 -8.28
N ASP A 11 1.87 4.47 -9.51
CA ASP A 11 2.53 5.01 -10.69
C ASP A 11 1.89 6.35 -11.07
N LEU A 12 2.72 7.34 -11.39
CA LEU A 12 2.26 8.68 -11.73
C LEU A 12 1.28 9.20 -10.68
N LEU A 13 1.76 9.30 -9.45
CA LEU A 13 0.93 9.68 -8.31
C LEU A 13 0.10 10.92 -8.61
N HIS A 14 -1.20 10.81 -8.38
CA HIS A 14 -2.14 11.90 -8.66
C HIS A 14 -3.13 12.05 -7.50
N TYR A 15 -4.06 12.98 -7.66
CA TYR A 15 -5.03 13.31 -6.62
C TYR A 15 -5.80 12.09 -6.10
N GLY A 16 -6.16 11.17 -7.01
CA GLY A 16 -6.86 9.95 -6.61
C GLY A 16 -6.05 9.10 -5.64
N HIS A 17 -4.75 8.98 -5.86
CA HIS A 17 -3.86 8.26 -4.95
C HIS A 17 -3.77 8.97 -3.59
N ILE A 18 -3.68 10.29 -3.61
CA ILE A 18 -3.61 11.07 -2.37
C ILE A 18 -4.87 10.88 -1.54
N ARG A 19 -6.04 10.94 -2.19
CA ARG A 19 -7.32 10.70 -1.51
C ARG A 19 -7.39 9.31 -0.90
N LEU A 20 -6.90 8.30 -1.62
CA LEU A 20 -6.85 6.93 -1.12
C LEU A 20 -5.99 6.84 0.13
N LEU A 21 -4.81 7.47 0.12
CA LEU A 21 -3.91 7.46 1.27
C LEU A 21 -4.52 8.21 2.45
N GLU A 22 -5.19 9.33 2.20
CA GLU A 22 -5.87 10.10 3.25
C GLU A 22 -6.97 9.29 3.90
N ARG A 23 -7.77 8.58 3.09
CA ARG A 23 -8.85 7.73 3.60
C ARG A 23 -8.30 6.58 4.43
N ALA A 24 -7.22 5.95 3.95
CA ALA A 24 -6.58 4.87 4.68
C ALA A 24 -6.05 5.37 6.02
N LYS A 25 -5.39 6.52 6.04
CA LYS A 25 -4.86 7.11 7.27
C LYS A 25 -5.99 7.40 8.26
N ALA A 26 -7.12 7.86 7.78
CA ALA A 26 -8.26 8.21 8.62
C ALA A 26 -8.89 7.01 9.32
N LEU A 27 -8.60 5.78 8.86
CA LEU A 27 -9.14 4.56 9.46
C LEU A 27 -8.43 4.16 10.76
N GLY A 28 -7.27 4.74 11.04
CA GLY A 28 -6.52 4.36 12.23
C GLY A 28 -5.50 5.41 12.64
N ASP A 29 -4.50 4.97 13.39
CA ASP A 29 -3.49 5.85 13.97
C ASP A 29 -2.16 5.83 13.21
N TYR A 30 -1.90 4.74 12.50
CA TYR A 30 -0.62 4.50 11.86
C TYR A 30 -0.85 3.86 10.50
N LEU A 31 -0.31 4.46 9.45
CA LEU A 31 -0.51 3.97 8.09
C LEU A 31 0.80 3.44 7.50
N ILE A 32 0.75 2.18 7.07
CA ILE A 32 1.83 1.55 6.32
C ILE A 32 1.39 1.45 4.86
N VAL A 33 2.24 1.89 3.94
CA VAL A 33 1.94 1.83 2.52
C VAL A 33 2.93 0.88 1.84
N GLY A 34 2.40 -0.15 1.19
CA GLY A 34 3.20 -1.09 0.41
C GLY A 34 3.20 -0.67 -1.05
N VAL A 35 4.39 -0.39 -1.59
CA VAL A 35 4.56 -0.04 -3.00
C VAL A 35 5.01 -1.28 -3.75
N THR A 36 4.28 -1.64 -4.80
CA THR A 36 4.53 -2.87 -5.53
C THR A 36 5.79 -2.77 -6.39
N ALA A 37 6.69 -3.74 -6.24
CA ALA A 37 7.93 -3.78 -7.01
C ALA A 37 7.66 -4.03 -8.49
N ASP A 38 8.54 -3.54 -9.35
CA ASP A 38 8.37 -3.65 -10.81
C ASP A 38 8.22 -5.09 -11.29
N ASP A 39 9.06 -5.99 -10.79
CA ASP A 39 9.02 -7.39 -11.20
C ASP A 39 7.73 -8.07 -10.80
N PHE A 40 7.23 -7.73 -9.63
CA PHE A 40 5.96 -8.29 -9.16
C PHE A 40 4.78 -7.77 -9.98
N ASP A 41 4.82 -6.51 -10.39
CA ASP A 41 3.79 -5.94 -11.27
C ASP A 41 3.76 -6.66 -12.62
N LYS A 42 4.93 -7.00 -13.17
CA LYS A 42 5.01 -7.76 -14.42
C LYS A 42 4.37 -9.13 -14.28
N VAL A 43 4.66 -9.83 -13.19
CA VAL A 43 4.07 -11.15 -12.91
C VAL A 43 2.56 -11.06 -12.84
N ARG A 44 2.04 -9.96 -12.31
CA ARG A 44 0.60 -9.74 -12.18
C ARG A 44 -0.04 -9.18 -13.44
N GLY A 45 0.73 -8.99 -14.52
CA GLY A 45 0.23 -8.48 -15.78
C GLY A 45 0.18 -6.96 -15.89
N LYS A 46 0.72 -6.23 -14.94
CA LYS A 46 0.80 -4.77 -14.99
C LYS A 46 2.13 -4.36 -15.61
N ILE A 47 2.15 -4.23 -16.93
CA ILE A 47 3.39 -4.04 -17.67
C ILE A 47 3.70 -2.60 -18.07
N ASN A 48 2.80 -1.66 -17.82
CA ASN A 48 2.94 -0.28 -18.28
C ASN A 48 3.24 0.72 -17.17
N VAL A 49 4.11 0.31 -16.22
CA VAL A 49 4.53 1.22 -15.16
C VAL A 49 5.49 2.26 -15.73
N GLN A 50 5.18 3.53 -15.53
CA GLN A 50 5.93 4.65 -16.10
C GLN A 50 7.13 5.06 -15.24
N ARG A 51 7.00 4.97 -13.93
CA ARG A 51 8.02 5.42 -12.99
C ARG A 51 8.74 4.25 -12.35
N SER A 52 10.01 4.42 -12.04
CA SER A 52 10.77 3.40 -11.32
C SER A 52 10.19 3.19 -9.92
N LEU A 53 10.52 2.07 -9.30
CA LEU A 53 10.10 1.78 -7.93
C LEU A 53 10.54 2.90 -6.98
N MET A 54 11.79 3.35 -7.09
CA MET A 54 12.30 4.39 -6.20
C MET A 54 11.57 5.72 -6.39
N GLU A 55 11.24 6.07 -7.63
CA GLU A 55 10.47 7.28 -7.90
C GLU A 55 9.08 7.18 -7.28
N ARG A 56 8.46 6.01 -7.37
CA ARG A 56 7.13 5.78 -6.80
C ARG A 56 7.15 5.82 -5.27
N VAL A 57 8.17 5.23 -4.66
CA VAL A 57 8.35 5.27 -3.21
C VAL A 57 8.54 6.71 -2.74
N GLU A 58 9.38 7.47 -3.43
CA GLU A 58 9.62 8.86 -3.06
C GLU A 58 8.36 9.72 -3.23
N ALA A 59 7.56 9.47 -4.27
CA ALA A 59 6.30 10.18 -4.47
C ALA A 59 5.33 9.94 -3.30
N VAL A 60 5.23 8.70 -2.85
CA VAL A 60 4.38 8.36 -1.70
C VAL A 60 4.92 9.04 -0.43
N ARG A 61 6.23 8.96 -0.23
CA ARG A 61 6.86 9.59 0.94
C ARG A 61 6.63 11.10 0.97
N ALA A 62 6.70 11.74 -0.19
CA ALA A 62 6.55 13.18 -0.31
C ALA A 62 5.15 13.67 0.08
N THR A 63 4.14 12.78 0.06
CA THR A 63 2.80 13.17 0.49
C THR A 63 2.73 13.46 1.99
N GLY A 64 3.64 12.88 2.78
CA GLY A 64 3.64 13.02 4.23
C GLY A 64 2.52 12.26 4.93
N ILE A 65 1.77 11.46 4.21
CA ILE A 65 0.60 10.75 4.77
C ILE A 65 1.01 9.39 5.34
N ALA A 66 1.92 8.67 4.67
CA ALA A 66 2.36 7.36 5.13
C ALA A 66 3.32 7.50 6.31
N ASP A 67 3.09 6.71 7.35
CA ASP A 67 3.98 6.65 8.50
C ASP A 67 5.15 5.71 8.22
N GLU A 68 4.91 4.70 7.39
CA GLU A 68 5.93 3.73 7.01
C GLU A 68 5.67 3.25 5.59
N ILE A 69 6.73 2.99 4.82
CA ILE A 69 6.61 2.49 3.45
C ILE A 69 7.37 1.18 3.37
N VAL A 70 6.71 0.15 2.83
CA VAL A 70 7.31 -1.16 2.57
C VAL A 70 7.23 -1.45 1.09
N ILE A 71 8.04 -2.39 0.61
CA ILE A 71 8.03 -2.78 -0.79
C ILE A 71 7.38 -4.14 -0.91
N GLU A 72 6.37 -4.26 -1.77
CA GLU A 72 5.71 -5.53 -2.04
C GLU A 72 6.44 -6.25 -3.16
N GLU A 73 7.05 -7.39 -2.85
CA GLU A 73 7.94 -8.08 -3.77
C GLU A 73 7.48 -9.48 -4.19
N TYR A 74 6.56 -10.10 -3.46
CA TYR A 74 6.18 -11.49 -3.75
C TYR A 74 4.72 -11.77 -3.41
N GLU A 75 4.20 -12.83 -4.04
CA GLU A 75 2.85 -13.31 -3.80
C GLU A 75 2.72 -13.78 -2.36
N GLY A 76 1.66 -13.36 -1.69
CA GLY A 76 1.43 -13.74 -0.30
C GLY A 76 2.11 -12.86 0.73
N GLN A 77 2.91 -11.89 0.30
CA GLN A 77 3.58 -10.97 1.22
C GLN A 77 2.59 -10.23 2.11
N LYS A 78 1.39 -9.95 1.62
CA LYS A 78 0.36 -9.24 2.40
C LYS A 78 0.07 -9.96 3.71
N ILE A 79 0.00 -11.29 3.66
CA ILE A 79 -0.26 -12.10 4.85
C ILE A 79 0.90 -11.99 5.84
N ASP A 80 2.13 -12.07 5.34
CA ASP A 80 3.33 -11.93 6.16
C ASP A 80 3.41 -10.55 6.79
N ASP A 81 3.12 -9.51 6.03
CA ASP A 81 3.17 -8.13 6.51
C ASP A 81 2.12 -7.88 7.58
N ILE A 82 0.92 -8.41 7.40
CA ILE A 82 -0.16 -8.25 8.39
C ILE A 82 0.28 -8.84 9.73
N LYS A 83 0.95 -9.99 9.72
CA LYS A 83 1.46 -10.62 10.93
C LYS A 83 2.64 -9.86 11.51
N ARG A 84 3.57 -9.46 10.65
CA ARG A 84 4.81 -8.79 11.08
C ARG A 84 4.52 -7.45 11.76
N TYR A 85 3.62 -6.66 11.18
CA TYR A 85 3.33 -5.31 11.67
C TYR A 85 2.11 -5.25 12.59
N ASP A 86 1.49 -6.38 12.86
CA ASP A 86 0.31 -6.46 13.71
C ASP A 86 -0.81 -5.55 13.21
N ILE A 87 -1.17 -5.74 11.95
CA ILE A 87 -2.12 -4.88 11.24
C ILE A 87 -3.56 -5.14 11.69
N ASP A 88 -4.30 -4.07 11.90
CA ASP A 88 -5.72 -4.14 12.28
C ASP A 88 -6.65 -4.02 11.08
N ILE A 89 -6.31 -3.17 10.11
CA ILE A 89 -7.17 -2.87 8.97
C ILE A 89 -6.36 -2.91 7.67
N PHE A 90 -6.90 -3.60 6.68
CA PHE A 90 -6.38 -3.61 5.31
C PHE A 90 -7.37 -2.89 4.42
N THR A 91 -6.88 -1.97 3.60
CA THR A 91 -7.73 -1.29 2.62
C THR A 91 -7.03 -1.29 1.27
N VAL A 92 -7.80 -1.49 0.20
CA VAL A 92 -7.30 -1.45 -1.18
C VAL A 92 -8.27 -0.64 -2.01
N GLY A 93 -7.72 0.29 -2.79
CA GLY A 93 -8.52 1.13 -3.66
C GLY A 93 -9.52 1.97 -2.88
N SER A 94 -10.50 2.50 -3.59
CA SER A 94 -11.53 3.35 -3.00
C SER A 94 -12.80 2.59 -2.64
N ASP A 95 -12.92 1.36 -3.12
CA ASP A 95 -14.19 0.65 -3.10
C ASP A 95 -14.30 -0.36 -1.97
N TRP A 96 -13.20 -0.70 -1.32
CA TRP A 96 -13.23 -1.78 -0.37
C TRP A 96 -12.38 -1.50 0.85
N VAL A 97 -12.97 -1.73 2.00
CA VAL A 97 -12.30 -1.65 3.30
C VAL A 97 -12.76 -2.86 4.10
N GLY A 98 -11.81 -3.61 4.67
CA GLY A 98 -12.17 -4.79 5.42
C GLY A 98 -11.18 -5.12 6.53
N TYR A 99 -11.61 -6.00 7.41
CA TYR A 99 -10.78 -6.54 8.45
C TYR A 99 -10.24 -7.90 8.02
N PHE A 100 -9.12 -8.29 8.59
CA PHE A 100 -8.44 -9.50 8.13
C PHE A 100 -8.69 -10.73 8.93
N ASP A 101 -9.83 -10.86 9.54
CA ASP A 101 -10.11 -12.05 10.32
C ASP A 101 -9.89 -13.32 9.51
N TYR A 102 -10.21 -13.26 8.22
CA TYR A 102 -10.01 -14.41 7.33
C TYR A 102 -8.54 -14.62 6.93
N LEU A 103 -7.66 -13.67 7.17
CA LEU A 103 -6.24 -13.78 6.86
C LEU A 103 -5.38 -14.09 8.07
N LYS A 104 -5.96 -14.05 9.24
CA LYS A 104 -5.21 -14.31 10.47
C LYS A 104 -5.00 -15.78 10.75
#